data_57dacceac1e7f12d1e5eb16addd1662d
#
_entry.id   57dacceac1e7f12d1e5eb16addd1662d
#
_cell.length_a   1.000
_cell.length_b   1.000
_cell.length_c   1.000
_cell.angle_alpha   90.00
_cell.angle_beta   90.00
_cell.angle_gamma   90.00
#
_symmetry.space_group_name_H-M   'P 1'
#
loop_
_entity.id
_entity.type
_entity.pdbx_description
1 polymer ?
#
loop_
_entity_poly.entity_id
_entity_poly.type
_entity_poly.pdbx_seq_one_letter_code
_entity_poly.pdbx_strand_id
1 'polypeptide(L)'
;MHGIIKCQHQGQMSESFPTAAFLSISGGLQDAYTYVFRGKVFANAQTGNIVLLSQNICERNWLQSAHYFVPLAAFAIGIIVAEQIRGKYQNVQNIHWRQIVLLLEMILLFLVSFLPQSLDMLANALVSFSCAMQVQTFRKVNGYAFASTMCIGNMRSGMEALSAYIRTHDRNVLGKALRYWEIIFLFAVGAGIGGQFVVLFGAHTIWFSCLLLLVSFCLMFIREEMKEHPEISVEEETIQKDLWDIEKRQRFPLFIYRVFRAEHM
;
A
#
# COMPACT_ATOMS: atom_id res chain seq x y z
N MET A 1 14.20 34.39 -23.64
CA MET A 1 13.01 33.83 -23.00
C MET A 1 12.88 32.38 -23.40
N HIS A 2 13.43 31.46 -22.62
CA HIS A 2 13.30 30.01 -22.83
C HIS A 2 12.36 29.49 -21.74
N GLY A 3 11.13 29.18 -22.16
CA GLY A 3 10.17 28.53 -21.29
C GLY A 3 10.61 27.09 -21.01
N ILE A 4 11.01 26.82 -19.76
CA ILE A 4 11.27 25.48 -19.27
C ILE A 4 9.91 24.81 -19.12
N ILE A 5 9.54 23.99 -20.09
CA ILE A 5 8.41 23.06 -20.00
C ILE A 5 8.78 22.08 -18.87
N LYS A 6 8.20 22.29 -17.67
CA LYS A 6 8.21 21.27 -16.61
C LYS A 6 7.42 20.08 -17.15
N CYS A 7 8.12 19.05 -17.64
CA CYS A 7 7.56 17.72 -17.78
C CYS A 7 7.08 17.28 -16.39
N GLN A 8 5.80 17.39 -16.13
CA GLN A 8 5.19 16.68 -15.02
C GLN A 8 5.41 15.19 -15.27
N HIS A 9 6.26 14.57 -14.48
CA HIS A 9 6.37 13.12 -14.43
C HIS A 9 5.00 12.59 -14.00
N GLN A 10 4.17 12.19 -14.95
CA GLN A 10 2.99 11.39 -14.67
C GLN A 10 3.48 10.04 -14.17
N GLY A 11 3.42 9.86 -12.84
CA GLY A 11 3.86 8.63 -12.18
C GLY A 11 3.04 7.42 -12.66
N GLN A 12 3.68 6.26 -12.71
CA GLN A 12 2.98 5.00 -13.01
C GLN A 12 1.88 4.75 -11.98
N MET A 13 0.74 4.16 -12.37
CA MET A 13 -0.39 3.89 -11.46
C MET A 13 -0.02 2.96 -10.31
N SER A 14 0.92 2.06 -10.53
CA SER A 14 1.54 1.25 -9.48
C SER A 14 2.24 2.08 -8.38
N GLU A 15 2.48 3.37 -8.62
CA GLU A 15 3.01 4.34 -7.66
C GLU A 15 1.92 5.34 -7.20
N SER A 16 0.65 5.08 -7.49
CA SER A 16 -0.46 5.94 -7.08
C SER A 16 -0.85 5.73 -5.62
N PHE A 17 -1.40 6.78 -5.01
CA PHE A 17 -1.89 6.71 -3.63
C PHE A 17 -3.01 5.67 -3.43
N PRO A 18 -4.03 5.53 -4.32
CA PRO A 18 -5.06 4.50 -4.16
C PRO A 18 -4.48 3.08 -4.10
N THR A 19 -3.56 2.73 -5.00
CA THR A 19 -2.89 1.43 -4.96
C THR A 19 -2.17 1.22 -3.63
N ALA A 20 -1.39 2.20 -3.18
CA ALA A 20 -0.69 2.15 -1.90
C ALA A 20 -1.64 2.02 -0.70
N ALA A 21 -2.81 2.66 -0.75
CA ALA A 21 -3.82 2.58 0.29
C ALA A 21 -4.34 1.14 0.47
N PHE A 22 -4.74 0.48 -0.61
CA PHE A 22 -5.21 -0.92 -0.55
C PHE A 22 -4.09 -1.88 -0.14
N LEU A 23 -2.86 -1.68 -0.62
CA LEU A 23 -1.71 -2.46 -0.20
C LEU A 23 -1.41 -2.30 1.30
N SER A 24 -1.57 -1.09 1.86
CA SER A 24 -1.33 -0.84 3.27
C SER A 24 -2.39 -1.46 4.16
N ILE A 25 -3.67 -1.36 3.79
CA ILE A 25 -4.77 -2.04 4.50
C ILE A 25 -4.55 -3.56 4.46
N SER A 26 -4.21 -4.11 3.29
CA SER A 26 -3.88 -5.53 3.12
C SER A 26 -2.72 -5.97 4.02
N GLY A 27 -1.64 -5.19 4.06
CA GLY A 27 -0.48 -5.49 4.91
C GLY A 27 -0.79 -5.48 6.41
N GLY A 28 -1.62 -4.53 6.87
CA GLY A 28 -2.11 -4.50 8.24
C GLY A 28 -2.96 -5.72 8.59
N LEU A 29 -3.85 -6.12 7.68
CA LEU A 29 -4.69 -7.31 7.83
C LEU A 29 -3.84 -8.59 7.88
N GLN A 30 -2.81 -8.71 7.05
CA GLN A 30 -1.87 -9.84 7.04
C GLN A 30 -1.10 -9.96 8.36
N ASP A 31 -0.62 -8.83 8.91
CA ASP A 31 0.05 -8.83 10.22
C ASP A 31 -0.90 -9.24 11.37
N ALA A 32 -2.13 -8.73 11.37
CA ALA A 32 -3.12 -9.12 12.35
C ALA A 32 -3.47 -10.62 12.23
N TYR A 33 -3.65 -11.12 11.00
CA TYR A 33 -3.93 -12.53 10.74
C TYR A 33 -2.82 -13.43 11.27
N THR A 34 -1.56 -13.18 10.93
CA THR A 34 -0.44 -14.01 11.35
C THR A 34 -0.23 -13.91 12.86
N TYR A 35 -0.36 -12.73 13.43
CA TYR A 35 -0.19 -12.55 14.87
C TYR A 35 -1.30 -13.18 15.72
N VAL A 36 -2.56 -13.00 15.32
CA VAL A 36 -3.70 -13.46 16.13
C VAL A 36 -4.01 -14.93 15.87
N PHE A 37 -3.93 -15.39 14.62
CA PHE A 37 -4.38 -16.74 14.22
C PHE A 37 -3.24 -17.73 14.02
N ARG A 38 -2.03 -17.30 13.61
CA ARG A 38 -0.92 -18.17 13.21
C ARG A 38 0.27 -18.17 14.19
N GLY A 39 0.01 -18.06 15.49
CA GLY A 39 1.04 -18.31 16.51
C GLY A 39 1.94 -17.12 16.84
N LYS A 40 1.42 -15.87 16.81
CA LYS A 40 2.08 -14.66 17.30
C LYS A 40 3.33 -14.22 16.49
N VAL A 41 3.34 -14.49 15.20
CA VAL A 41 4.39 -14.05 14.27
C VAL A 41 3.90 -12.83 13.49
N PHE A 42 4.74 -11.83 13.27
CA PHE A 42 4.46 -10.72 12.37
C PHE A 42 4.94 -11.05 10.96
N ALA A 43 4.08 -10.90 9.95
CA ALA A 43 4.45 -11.10 8.56
C ALA A 43 5.35 -9.98 8.00
N ASN A 44 5.06 -8.72 8.39
CA ASN A 44 5.78 -7.53 7.94
C ASN A 44 6.75 -6.98 8.99
N ALA A 45 6.36 -6.98 10.28
CA ALA A 45 7.14 -6.36 11.35
C ALA A 45 8.29 -7.26 11.82
N GLN A 46 9.26 -7.53 10.95
CA GLN A 46 10.36 -8.46 11.18
C GLN A 46 11.23 -8.10 12.39
N THR A 47 11.29 -6.83 12.79
CA THR A 47 12.00 -6.42 14.02
C THR A 47 11.46 -7.14 15.25
N GLY A 48 10.15 -7.30 15.36
CA GLY A 48 9.53 -8.06 16.44
C GLY A 48 9.96 -9.54 16.43
N ASN A 49 9.95 -10.15 15.25
CA ASN A 49 10.39 -11.54 15.08
C ASN A 49 11.86 -11.73 15.45
N ILE A 50 12.75 -10.77 15.13
CA ILE A 50 14.17 -10.82 15.52
C ILE A 50 14.33 -10.79 17.05
N VAL A 51 13.58 -9.93 17.74
CA VAL A 51 13.62 -9.85 19.22
C VAL A 51 13.17 -11.17 19.83
N LEU A 52 12.03 -11.72 19.37
CA LEU A 52 11.49 -12.97 19.88
C LEU A 52 12.38 -14.18 19.55
N LEU A 53 12.97 -14.19 18.36
CA LEU A 53 13.99 -15.18 17.98
C LEU A 53 15.19 -15.16 18.94
N SER A 54 15.77 -13.97 19.18
CA SER A 54 16.94 -13.80 20.03
C SER A 54 16.65 -14.24 21.48
N GLN A 55 15.50 -13.88 22.01
CA GLN A 55 15.06 -14.31 23.35
C GLN A 55 14.96 -15.84 23.44
N ASN A 56 14.27 -16.49 22.50
CA ASN A 56 14.09 -17.93 22.49
C ASN A 56 15.43 -18.71 22.31
N ILE A 57 16.40 -18.16 21.56
CA ILE A 57 17.74 -18.74 21.46
C ILE A 57 18.45 -18.71 22.83
N CYS A 58 18.37 -17.58 23.55
CA CYS A 58 18.97 -17.47 24.89
C CYS A 58 18.31 -18.43 25.92
N GLU A 59 17.01 -18.64 25.77
CA GLU A 59 16.23 -19.60 26.59
C GLU A 59 16.44 -21.06 26.15
N ARG A 60 17.20 -21.32 25.09
CA ARG A 60 17.42 -22.64 24.46
C ARG A 60 16.15 -23.32 23.97
N ASN A 61 15.13 -22.54 23.66
CA ASN A 61 13.88 -23.01 23.07
C ASN A 61 13.99 -23.08 21.55
N TRP A 62 14.63 -24.12 21.04
CA TRP A 62 14.97 -24.26 19.61
C TRP A 62 13.75 -24.34 18.69
N LEU A 63 12.68 -24.97 19.14
CA LEU A 63 11.45 -25.08 18.35
C LEU A 63 10.83 -23.71 18.14
N GLN A 64 10.71 -22.91 19.21
CA GLN A 64 10.18 -21.56 19.13
C GLN A 64 11.13 -20.61 18.39
N SER A 65 12.43 -20.82 18.51
CA SER A 65 13.40 -20.08 17.70
C SER A 65 13.19 -20.34 16.21
N ALA A 66 12.98 -21.60 15.80
CA ALA A 66 12.67 -21.92 14.39
C ALA A 66 11.37 -21.27 13.92
N HIS A 67 10.36 -21.17 14.80
CA HIS A 67 9.07 -20.54 14.51
C HIS A 67 9.20 -19.06 14.08
N TYR A 68 10.15 -18.32 14.64
CA TYR A 68 10.45 -16.92 14.24
C TYR A 68 11.51 -16.83 13.14
N PHE A 69 12.48 -17.75 13.10
CA PHE A 69 13.55 -17.74 12.09
C PHE A 69 13.04 -18.04 10.68
N VAL A 70 12.14 -19.03 10.53
CA VAL A 70 11.65 -19.46 9.22
C VAL A 70 10.92 -18.34 8.47
N PRO A 71 9.96 -17.59 9.07
CA PRO A 71 9.35 -16.43 8.44
C PRO A 71 10.34 -15.31 8.11
N LEU A 72 11.34 -15.06 8.97
CA LEU A 72 12.41 -14.09 8.72
C LEU A 72 13.24 -14.46 7.49
N ALA A 73 13.64 -15.73 7.37
CA ALA A 73 14.37 -16.25 6.22
C ALA A 73 13.51 -16.19 4.95
N ALA A 74 12.22 -16.55 5.04
CA ALA A 74 11.26 -16.47 3.94
C ALA A 74 11.08 -15.03 3.46
N PHE A 75 11.04 -14.06 4.37
CA PHE A 75 11.00 -12.62 4.03
C PHE A 75 12.25 -12.21 3.24
N ALA A 76 13.43 -12.59 3.69
CA ALA A 76 14.67 -12.29 2.97
C ALA A 76 14.70 -12.90 1.55
N ILE A 77 14.26 -14.16 1.42
CA ILE A 77 14.13 -14.83 0.12
C ILE A 77 13.11 -14.12 -0.76
N GLY A 78 11.98 -13.65 -0.21
CA GLY A 78 10.96 -12.91 -0.94
C GLY A 78 11.49 -11.62 -1.59
N ILE A 79 12.36 -10.88 -0.88
CA ILE A 79 13.06 -9.71 -1.43
C ILE A 79 13.91 -10.10 -2.64
N ILE A 80 14.70 -11.18 -2.52
CA ILE A 80 15.56 -11.67 -3.61
C ILE A 80 14.73 -12.04 -4.82
N VAL A 81 13.65 -12.80 -4.62
CA VAL A 81 12.75 -13.25 -5.70
C VAL A 81 12.09 -12.05 -6.39
N ALA A 82 11.62 -11.05 -5.65
CA ALA A 82 11.05 -9.85 -6.23
C ALA A 82 12.05 -9.08 -7.11
N GLU A 83 13.31 -8.97 -6.69
CA GLU A 83 14.37 -8.33 -7.50
C GLU A 83 14.70 -9.16 -8.74
N GLN A 84 14.70 -10.49 -8.68
CA GLN A 84 14.89 -11.35 -9.85
C GLN A 84 13.74 -11.19 -10.86
N ILE A 85 12.49 -11.16 -10.39
CA ILE A 85 11.31 -10.91 -11.24
C ILE A 85 11.46 -9.54 -11.91
N ARG A 86 11.80 -8.51 -11.14
CA ARG A 86 12.04 -7.16 -11.67
C ARG A 86 13.11 -7.16 -12.74
N GLY A 87 14.30 -7.72 -12.46
CA GLY A 87 15.42 -7.76 -13.41
C GLY A 87 15.07 -8.43 -14.73
N LYS A 88 14.23 -9.49 -14.68
CA LYS A 88 13.83 -10.26 -15.87
C LYS A 88 12.70 -9.61 -16.66
N TYR A 89 11.72 -9.02 -15.98
CA TYR A 89 10.44 -8.60 -16.60
C TYR A 89 10.22 -7.09 -16.66
N GLN A 90 11.13 -6.25 -16.13
CA GLN A 90 10.95 -4.78 -16.11
C GLN A 90 10.88 -4.15 -17.52
N ASN A 91 11.44 -4.80 -18.54
CA ASN A 91 11.49 -4.29 -19.92
C ASN A 91 10.48 -4.99 -20.85
N VAL A 92 9.63 -5.89 -20.33
CA VAL A 92 8.61 -6.60 -21.12
C VAL A 92 7.39 -5.68 -21.26
N GLN A 93 6.94 -5.46 -22.51
CA GLN A 93 5.86 -4.49 -22.81
C GLN A 93 4.47 -5.02 -22.50
N ASN A 94 4.22 -6.34 -22.60
CA ASN A 94 2.87 -6.91 -22.55
C ASN A 94 2.33 -7.17 -21.13
N ILE A 95 3.18 -7.29 -20.11
CA ILE A 95 2.75 -7.54 -18.71
C ILE A 95 3.67 -6.76 -17.79
N HIS A 96 3.08 -5.90 -16.98
CA HIS A 96 3.87 -5.15 -16.01
C HIS A 96 4.34 -6.09 -14.89
N TRP A 97 5.66 -6.16 -14.65
CA TRP A 97 6.27 -7.06 -13.66
C TRP A 97 5.66 -6.97 -12.25
N ARG A 98 5.14 -5.80 -11.86
CA ARG A 98 4.45 -5.60 -10.57
C ARG A 98 3.12 -6.36 -10.49
N GLN A 99 2.43 -6.55 -11.62
CA GLN A 99 1.20 -7.35 -11.69
C GLN A 99 1.50 -8.83 -11.48
N ILE A 100 2.64 -9.32 -12.01
CA ILE A 100 3.09 -10.70 -11.78
C ILE A 100 3.32 -10.94 -10.29
N VAL A 101 3.95 -9.99 -9.59
CA VAL A 101 4.18 -10.11 -8.15
C VAL A 101 2.86 -10.13 -7.36
N LEU A 102 1.92 -9.22 -7.67
CA LEU A 102 0.60 -9.22 -7.01
C LEU A 102 -0.18 -10.51 -7.26
N LEU A 103 -0.13 -11.03 -8.48
CA LEU A 103 -0.80 -12.29 -8.81
C LEU A 103 -0.22 -13.45 -7.99
N LEU A 104 1.12 -13.53 -7.92
CA LEU A 104 1.80 -14.56 -7.13
C LEU A 104 1.46 -14.43 -5.63
N GLU A 105 1.45 -13.20 -5.10
CA GLU A 105 1.03 -12.91 -3.73
C GLU A 105 -0.40 -13.39 -3.47
N MET A 106 -1.37 -13.02 -4.32
CA MET A 106 -2.77 -13.45 -4.18
C MET A 106 -2.91 -14.98 -4.18
N ILE A 107 -2.19 -15.69 -5.06
CA ILE A 107 -2.21 -17.16 -5.11
C ILE A 107 -1.67 -17.74 -3.81
N LEU A 108 -0.53 -17.24 -3.31
CA LEU A 108 0.08 -17.74 -2.07
C LEU A 108 -0.83 -17.50 -0.86
N LEU A 109 -1.38 -16.29 -0.72
CA LEU A 109 -2.29 -15.97 0.37
C LEU A 109 -3.59 -16.78 0.31
N PHE A 110 -4.12 -17.01 -0.89
CA PHE A 110 -5.30 -17.85 -1.07
C PHE A 110 -5.03 -19.29 -0.59
N LEU A 111 -3.88 -19.86 -0.94
CA LEU A 111 -3.48 -21.21 -0.52
C LEU A 111 -3.24 -21.30 0.99
N VAL A 112 -2.69 -20.25 1.62
CA VAL A 112 -2.46 -20.19 3.09
C VAL A 112 -3.75 -20.43 3.88
N SER A 113 -4.90 -19.99 3.38
CA SER A 113 -6.18 -20.18 4.05
C SER A 113 -6.56 -21.66 4.28
N PHE A 114 -6.06 -22.58 3.43
CA PHE A 114 -6.34 -24.01 3.53
C PHE A 114 -5.36 -24.76 4.43
N LEU A 115 -4.29 -24.12 4.87
CA LEU A 115 -3.30 -24.75 5.75
C LEU A 115 -3.88 -24.91 7.16
N PRO A 116 -3.81 -26.12 7.77
CA PRO A 116 -4.20 -26.32 9.15
C PRO A 116 -3.23 -25.62 10.10
N GLN A 117 -3.65 -25.35 11.34
CA GLN A 117 -2.80 -24.69 12.35
C GLN A 117 -1.55 -25.50 12.72
N SER A 118 -1.55 -26.81 12.50
CA SER A 118 -0.33 -27.62 12.66
C SER A 118 0.80 -27.20 11.69
N LEU A 119 0.49 -26.46 10.63
CA LEU A 119 1.43 -25.93 9.64
C LEU A 119 1.58 -24.39 9.75
N ASP A 120 1.35 -23.81 10.92
CA ASP A 120 1.45 -22.36 11.12
C ASP A 120 2.82 -21.78 10.76
N MET A 121 3.90 -22.53 10.99
CA MET A 121 5.25 -22.10 10.60
C MET A 121 5.36 -21.95 9.07
N LEU A 122 4.79 -22.87 8.30
CA LEU A 122 4.74 -22.78 6.84
C LEU A 122 3.81 -21.65 6.38
N ALA A 123 2.64 -21.50 6.99
CA ALA A 123 1.72 -20.42 6.70
C ALA A 123 2.36 -19.05 6.92
N ASN A 124 3.03 -18.85 8.07
CA ASN A 124 3.76 -17.61 8.38
C ASN A 124 4.92 -17.36 7.40
N ALA A 125 5.64 -18.41 6.99
CA ALA A 125 6.69 -18.29 5.97
C ALA A 125 6.14 -17.79 4.63
N LEU A 126 5.02 -18.36 4.16
CA LEU A 126 4.39 -17.97 2.90
C LEU A 126 3.84 -16.54 2.94
N VAL A 127 3.21 -16.13 4.05
CA VAL A 127 2.72 -14.76 4.21
C VAL A 127 3.89 -13.78 4.28
N SER A 128 4.95 -14.07 5.06
CA SER A 128 6.13 -13.22 5.16
C SER A 128 6.88 -13.09 3.83
N PHE A 129 6.97 -14.17 3.07
CA PHE A 129 7.53 -14.17 1.71
C PHE A 129 6.71 -13.26 0.77
N SER A 130 5.38 -13.38 0.79
CA SER A 130 4.46 -12.53 0.01
C SER A 130 4.60 -11.07 0.38
N CYS A 131 4.59 -10.74 1.68
CA CYS A 131 4.78 -9.39 2.19
C CYS A 131 6.11 -8.79 1.72
N ALA A 132 7.19 -9.57 1.74
CA ALA A 132 8.50 -9.13 1.29
C ALA A 132 8.51 -8.77 -0.20
N MET A 133 7.86 -9.59 -1.03
CA MET A 133 7.70 -9.30 -2.46
C MET A 133 6.91 -8.02 -2.68
N GLN A 134 5.82 -7.79 -1.94
CA GLN A 134 5.02 -6.57 -2.01
C GLN A 134 5.85 -5.34 -1.65
N VAL A 135 6.54 -5.36 -0.49
CA VAL A 135 7.38 -4.24 -0.02
C VAL A 135 8.48 -3.91 -1.02
N GLN A 136 9.13 -4.92 -1.59
CA GLN A 136 10.22 -4.72 -2.55
C GLN A 136 9.72 -4.18 -3.89
N THR A 137 8.50 -4.53 -4.27
CA THR A 137 7.89 -4.14 -5.56
C THR A 137 7.33 -2.73 -5.52
N PHE A 138 6.68 -2.35 -4.41
CA PHE A 138 5.98 -1.07 -4.26
C PHE A 138 6.74 -0.12 -3.33
N ARG A 139 7.90 0.34 -3.77
CA ARG A 139 8.82 1.20 -2.98
C ARG A 139 8.60 2.70 -3.13
N LYS A 140 7.69 3.13 -4.02
CA LYS A 140 7.43 4.55 -4.30
C LYS A 140 5.93 4.82 -4.39
N VAL A 141 5.52 5.99 -3.90
CA VAL A 141 4.18 6.56 -4.08
C VAL A 141 4.34 8.00 -4.52
N ASN A 142 3.75 8.36 -5.66
CA ASN A 142 3.86 9.70 -6.24
C ASN A 142 5.31 10.23 -6.30
N GLY A 143 6.28 9.34 -6.60
CA GLY A 143 7.70 9.67 -6.67
C GLY A 143 8.45 9.71 -5.33
N TYR A 144 7.76 9.58 -4.19
CA TYR A 144 8.39 9.54 -2.86
C TYR A 144 8.71 8.11 -2.44
N ALA A 145 9.86 7.92 -1.78
CA ALA A 145 10.20 6.65 -1.16
C ALA A 145 9.14 6.29 -0.11
N PHE A 146 8.60 5.09 -0.21
CA PHE A 146 7.45 4.64 0.54
C PHE A 146 7.55 3.14 0.81
N ALA A 147 6.98 2.68 1.90
CA ALA A 147 6.80 1.25 2.14
C ALA A 147 5.38 1.01 2.66
N SER A 148 4.58 0.22 1.93
CA SER A 148 3.16 -0.04 2.24
C SER A 148 2.96 -0.62 3.65
N THR A 149 3.94 -1.32 4.18
CA THR A 149 3.84 -2.08 5.44
C THR A 149 4.89 -1.69 6.49
N MET A 150 5.80 -0.76 6.18
CA MET A 150 6.85 -0.31 7.12
C MET A 150 6.47 0.99 7.83
N CYS A 151 5.65 0.90 8.88
CA CYS A 151 5.15 2.06 9.63
C CYS A 151 6.26 2.95 10.19
N ILE A 152 7.36 2.39 10.72
CA ILE A 152 8.48 3.16 11.31
C ILE A 152 9.19 4.02 10.27
N GLY A 153 9.46 3.48 9.07
CA GLY A 153 10.07 4.24 7.97
C GLY A 153 9.19 5.40 7.51
N ASN A 154 7.89 5.14 7.36
CA ASN A 154 6.91 6.16 6.98
C ASN A 154 6.75 7.22 8.08
N MET A 155 6.73 6.85 9.36
CA MET A 155 6.68 7.78 10.50
C MET A 155 7.89 8.71 10.50
N ARG A 156 9.11 8.17 10.34
CA ARG A 156 10.33 8.96 10.24
C ARG A 156 10.22 9.99 9.10
N SER A 157 9.91 9.55 7.89
CA SER A 157 9.80 10.42 6.73
C SER A 157 8.68 11.46 6.86
N GLY A 158 7.56 11.08 7.49
CA GLY A 158 6.44 11.99 7.80
C GLY A 158 6.84 13.08 8.78
N MET A 159 7.57 12.74 9.84
CA MET A 159 8.04 13.72 10.83
C MET A 159 9.17 14.61 10.30
N GLU A 160 10.07 14.09 9.46
CA GLU A 160 11.06 14.89 8.74
C GLU A 160 10.37 15.93 7.84
N ALA A 161 9.34 15.53 7.08
CA ALA A 161 8.57 16.44 6.25
C ALA A 161 7.79 17.47 7.08
N LEU A 162 7.17 17.06 8.18
CA LEU A 162 6.47 17.99 9.10
C LEU A 162 7.44 19.01 9.71
N SER A 163 8.62 18.60 10.15
CA SER A 163 9.67 19.48 10.63
C SER A 163 10.14 20.47 9.57
N ALA A 164 10.25 20.05 8.31
CA ALA A 164 10.56 20.93 7.20
C ALA A 164 9.44 21.94 6.95
N TYR A 165 8.17 21.51 7.01
CA TYR A 165 7.01 22.40 6.90
C TYR A 165 6.99 23.48 7.98
N ILE A 166 7.29 23.16 9.23
CA ILE A 166 7.36 24.13 10.33
C ILE A 166 8.39 25.23 10.03
N ARG A 167 9.46 24.93 9.31
CA ARG A 167 10.50 25.92 8.95
C ARG A 167 10.18 26.71 7.68
N THR A 168 9.53 26.09 6.69
CA THR A 168 9.36 26.67 5.34
C THR A 168 7.97 27.17 5.08
N HIS A 169 6.97 26.73 5.85
CA HIS A 169 5.54 26.95 5.64
C HIS A 169 5.03 26.54 4.22
N ASP A 170 5.77 25.65 3.53
CA ASP A 170 5.39 25.17 2.21
C ASP A 170 4.30 24.07 2.33
N ARG A 171 3.11 24.36 1.79
CA ARG A 171 1.96 23.44 1.79
C ARG A 171 2.22 22.12 1.05
N ASN A 172 3.11 22.11 0.06
CA ASN A 172 3.47 20.87 -0.64
C ASN A 172 4.21 19.91 0.30
N VAL A 173 5.07 20.45 1.16
CA VAL A 173 5.80 19.68 2.18
C VAL A 173 4.84 19.13 3.24
N LEU A 174 3.83 19.92 3.65
CA LEU A 174 2.77 19.44 4.53
C LEU A 174 1.97 18.30 3.88
N GLY A 175 1.59 18.44 2.61
CA GLY A 175 0.90 17.39 1.87
C GLY A 175 1.70 16.07 1.84
N LYS A 176 3.03 16.16 1.70
CA LYS A 176 3.92 14.99 1.79
C LYS A 176 3.87 14.35 3.19
N ALA A 177 3.94 15.14 4.26
CA ALA A 177 3.86 14.65 5.63
C ALA A 177 2.54 13.92 5.89
N LEU A 178 1.41 14.52 5.49
CA LEU A 178 0.08 13.93 5.66
C LEU A 178 -0.05 12.58 4.95
N ARG A 179 0.48 12.44 3.72
CA ARG A 179 0.43 11.17 3.00
C ARG A 179 1.14 10.03 3.71
N TYR A 180 2.27 10.28 4.38
CA TYR A 180 2.93 9.24 5.19
C TYR A 180 2.04 8.82 6.38
N TRP A 181 1.36 9.77 7.03
CA TRP A 181 0.46 9.48 8.14
C TRP A 181 -0.83 8.78 7.69
N GLU A 182 -1.39 9.15 6.52
CA GLU A 182 -2.54 8.47 5.92
C GLU A 182 -2.25 6.98 5.71
N ILE A 183 -1.07 6.64 5.23
CA ILE A 183 -0.66 5.24 5.01
C ILE A 183 -0.51 4.47 6.32
N ILE A 184 0.12 5.06 7.34
CA ILE A 184 0.21 4.44 8.67
C ILE A 184 -1.19 4.20 9.24
N PHE A 185 -2.08 5.19 9.10
CA PHE A 185 -3.46 5.07 9.53
C PHE A 185 -4.20 3.93 8.80
N LEU A 186 -4.05 3.83 7.49
CA LEU A 186 -4.67 2.77 6.68
C LEU A 186 -4.14 1.38 7.06
N PHE A 187 -2.83 1.25 7.32
CA PHE A 187 -2.26 0.02 7.86
C PHE A 187 -2.88 -0.34 9.22
N ALA A 188 -3.00 0.62 10.13
CA ALA A 188 -3.61 0.41 11.45
C ALA A 188 -5.10 0.01 11.35
N VAL A 189 -5.85 0.62 10.43
CA VAL A 189 -7.23 0.23 10.12
C VAL A 189 -7.29 -1.22 9.62
N GLY A 190 -6.40 -1.60 8.69
CA GLY A 190 -6.29 -2.96 8.19
C GLY A 190 -6.00 -3.97 9.31
N ALA A 191 -5.06 -3.64 10.20
CA ALA A 191 -4.73 -4.48 11.35
C ALA A 191 -5.91 -4.61 12.35
N GLY A 192 -6.60 -3.51 12.65
CA GLY A 192 -7.75 -3.51 13.53
C GLY A 192 -8.92 -4.34 12.99
N ILE A 193 -9.28 -4.14 11.71
CA ILE A 193 -10.32 -4.92 11.03
C ILE A 193 -9.89 -6.39 10.93
N GLY A 194 -8.64 -6.66 10.55
CA GLY A 194 -8.08 -7.99 10.43
C GLY A 194 -8.17 -8.78 11.73
N GLY A 195 -7.85 -8.14 12.87
CA GLY A 195 -7.99 -8.75 14.18
C GLY A 195 -9.43 -9.17 14.51
N GLN A 196 -10.42 -8.34 14.17
CA GLN A 196 -11.84 -8.69 14.35
C GLN A 196 -12.29 -9.78 13.37
N PHE A 197 -11.85 -9.72 12.11
CA PHE A 197 -12.20 -10.74 11.13
C PHE A 197 -11.63 -12.10 11.43
N VAL A 198 -10.46 -12.17 12.08
CA VAL A 198 -9.91 -13.46 12.56
C VAL A 198 -10.86 -14.14 13.54
N VAL A 199 -11.52 -13.38 14.43
CA VAL A 199 -12.49 -13.93 15.37
C VAL A 199 -13.72 -14.48 14.67
N LEU A 200 -14.15 -13.84 13.55
CA LEU A 200 -15.37 -14.20 12.81
C LEU A 200 -15.13 -15.29 11.75
N PHE A 201 -14.02 -15.22 11.03
CA PHE A 201 -13.76 -16.02 9.84
C PHE A 201 -12.55 -16.97 9.97
N GLY A 202 -11.79 -16.88 11.06
CA GLY A 202 -10.61 -17.73 11.30
C GLY A 202 -9.61 -17.71 10.15
N ALA A 203 -9.29 -18.90 9.61
CA ALA A 203 -8.33 -19.07 8.51
C ALA A 203 -8.69 -18.30 7.25
N HIS A 204 -10.00 -18.11 6.98
CA HIS A 204 -10.47 -17.45 5.75
C HIS A 204 -10.34 -15.93 5.78
N THR A 205 -9.96 -15.33 6.91
CA THR A 205 -9.69 -13.90 7.03
C THR A 205 -8.68 -13.41 5.99
N ILE A 206 -7.69 -14.22 5.63
CA ILE A 206 -6.66 -13.85 4.65
C ILE A 206 -7.24 -13.59 3.23
N TRP A 207 -8.43 -14.12 2.90
CA TRP A 207 -9.09 -13.85 1.62
C TRP A 207 -9.50 -12.39 1.45
N PHE A 208 -9.78 -11.67 2.53
CA PHE A 208 -10.03 -10.23 2.46
C PHE A 208 -8.78 -9.47 2.01
N SER A 209 -7.57 -9.96 2.38
CA SER A 209 -6.32 -9.45 1.83
C SER A 209 -6.23 -9.71 0.33
N CYS A 210 -6.56 -10.92 -0.14
CA CYS A 210 -6.61 -11.22 -1.57
C CYS A 210 -7.58 -10.30 -2.33
N LEU A 211 -8.73 -9.95 -1.74
CA LEU A 211 -9.70 -9.03 -2.34
C LEU A 211 -9.11 -7.62 -2.48
N LEU A 212 -8.44 -7.10 -1.44
CA LEU A 212 -7.78 -5.78 -1.48
C LEU A 212 -6.65 -5.74 -2.53
N LEU A 213 -5.87 -6.82 -2.63
CA LEU A 213 -4.84 -6.96 -3.65
C LEU A 213 -5.42 -7.05 -5.06
N LEU A 214 -6.56 -7.72 -5.23
CA LEU A 214 -7.28 -7.77 -6.50
C LEU A 214 -7.74 -6.38 -6.93
N VAL A 215 -8.27 -5.56 -6.01
CA VAL A 215 -8.62 -4.17 -6.31
C VAL A 215 -7.38 -3.39 -6.76
N SER A 216 -6.25 -3.52 -6.05
CA SER A 216 -4.98 -2.89 -6.46
C SER A 216 -4.52 -3.33 -7.85
N PHE A 217 -4.67 -4.61 -8.13
CA PHE A 217 -4.35 -5.21 -9.43
C PHE A 217 -5.22 -4.62 -10.55
N CYS A 218 -6.54 -4.56 -10.36
CA CYS A 218 -7.46 -3.96 -11.32
C CYS A 218 -7.19 -2.47 -11.55
N LEU A 219 -6.90 -1.71 -10.49
CA LEU A 219 -6.55 -0.29 -10.61
C LEU A 219 -5.30 -0.06 -11.46
N MET A 220 -4.35 -0.99 -11.45
CA MET A 220 -3.16 -0.90 -12.29
C MET A 220 -3.48 -1.11 -13.77
N PHE A 221 -4.43 -1.97 -14.12
CA PHE A 221 -4.87 -2.20 -15.51
C PHE A 221 -5.59 -0.99 -16.11
N ILE A 222 -6.55 -0.43 -15.38
CA ILE A 222 -7.40 0.68 -15.90
C ILE A 222 -6.56 1.85 -16.41
N ARG A 223 -5.42 2.12 -15.80
CA ARG A 223 -4.57 3.26 -16.20
C ARG A 223 -3.45 2.92 -17.18
N GLU A 224 -3.13 1.66 -17.35
CA GLU A 224 -2.29 1.22 -18.46
C GLU A 224 -3.07 1.39 -19.79
N GLU A 225 -4.33 1.00 -19.80
CA GLU A 225 -5.26 1.18 -20.91
C GLU A 225 -5.47 2.68 -21.26
N MET A 226 -5.61 3.56 -20.25
CA MET A 226 -5.68 5.02 -20.45
C MET A 226 -4.36 5.65 -20.96
N LYS A 227 -3.22 5.00 -20.80
CA LYS A 227 -1.94 5.45 -21.38
C LYS A 227 -1.77 5.02 -22.83
N GLU A 228 -2.31 3.87 -23.20
CA GLU A 228 -2.32 3.38 -24.59
C GLU A 228 -3.35 4.14 -25.44
N HIS A 229 -4.40 4.67 -24.83
CA HIS A 229 -5.44 5.49 -25.49
C HIS A 229 -5.52 6.90 -24.88
N PRO A 230 -4.58 7.82 -25.20
CA PRO A 230 -4.58 9.17 -24.66
C PRO A 230 -5.84 9.98 -25.03
N GLU A 231 -6.58 9.56 -26.05
CA GLU A 231 -7.83 10.18 -26.49
C GLU A 231 -8.94 10.11 -25.41
N ILE A 232 -8.99 9.01 -24.66
CA ILE A 232 -9.96 8.83 -23.56
C ILE A 232 -9.68 9.79 -22.41
N SER A 233 -8.40 10.02 -22.09
CA SER A 233 -8.01 10.94 -21.02
C SER A 233 -8.30 12.41 -21.34
N VAL A 234 -8.23 12.79 -22.61
CA VAL A 234 -8.55 14.15 -23.09
C VAL A 234 -10.07 14.37 -23.04
N GLU A 235 -10.85 13.34 -23.36
CA GLU A 235 -12.32 13.40 -23.32
C GLU A 235 -12.84 13.52 -21.88
N GLU A 236 -12.27 12.76 -20.92
CA GLU A 236 -12.59 12.89 -19.49
C GLU A 236 -12.20 14.25 -18.90
N GLU A 237 -11.02 14.79 -19.23
CA GLU A 237 -10.62 16.14 -18.80
C GLU A 237 -11.55 17.21 -19.36
N THR A 238 -11.99 17.04 -20.59
CA THR A 238 -12.94 17.98 -21.25
C THR A 238 -14.30 17.92 -20.58
N ILE A 239 -14.83 16.73 -20.31
CA ILE A 239 -16.11 16.54 -19.60
C ILE A 239 -16.03 17.10 -18.18
N GLN A 240 -14.97 16.85 -17.42
CA GLN A 240 -14.81 17.41 -16.08
C GLN A 240 -14.71 18.94 -16.08
N LYS A 241 -14.04 19.52 -17.07
CA LYS A 241 -13.96 20.96 -17.23
C LYS A 241 -15.31 21.58 -17.54
N ASP A 242 -16.07 20.96 -18.43
CA ASP A 242 -17.43 21.41 -18.77
C ASP A 242 -18.39 21.30 -17.58
N LEU A 243 -18.33 20.23 -16.82
CA LEU A 243 -19.11 20.06 -15.58
C LEU A 243 -18.74 21.11 -14.52
N TRP A 244 -17.45 21.41 -14.35
CA TRP A 244 -16.98 22.45 -13.43
C TRP A 244 -17.44 23.85 -13.85
N ASP A 245 -17.40 24.16 -15.16
CA ASP A 245 -17.89 25.43 -15.70
C ASP A 245 -19.41 25.58 -15.58
N ILE A 246 -20.17 24.49 -15.72
CA ILE A 246 -21.62 24.47 -15.46
C ILE A 246 -21.91 24.70 -13.96
N GLU A 247 -21.21 24.05 -13.07
CA GLU A 247 -21.36 24.24 -11.61
C GLU A 247 -20.99 25.67 -11.19
N LYS A 248 -19.94 26.24 -11.77
CA LYS A 248 -19.54 27.61 -11.55
C LYS A 248 -20.58 28.61 -12.04
N ARG A 249 -21.18 28.38 -13.20
CA ARG A 249 -22.28 29.23 -13.74
C ARG A 249 -23.53 29.17 -12.86
N GLN A 250 -23.83 28.02 -12.27
CA GLN A 250 -24.98 27.87 -11.36
C GLN A 250 -24.74 28.50 -9.98
N ARG A 251 -23.49 28.58 -9.48
CA ARG A 251 -23.16 29.24 -8.20
C ARG A 251 -23.13 30.77 -8.29
N PHE A 252 -22.84 31.32 -9.47
CA PHE A 252 -22.75 32.78 -9.65
C PHE A 252 -24.06 33.55 -9.40
N PRO A 253 -25.25 33.08 -9.81
CA PRO A 253 -26.50 33.76 -9.56
C PRO A 253 -26.89 33.81 -8.07
N LEU A 254 -26.55 32.78 -7.29
CA LEU A 254 -26.85 32.70 -5.85
C LEU A 254 -25.98 33.66 -5.01
N PHE A 255 -24.77 33.94 -5.46
CA PHE A 255 -23.90 34.90 -4.79
C PHE A 255 -24.40 36.35 -4.98
N ILE A 256 -24.80 36.71 -6.20
CA ILE A 256 -25.37 38.03 -6.52
C ILE A 256 -26.67 38.24 -5.76
N TYR A 257 -27.52 37.23 -5.64
CA TYR A 257 -28.80 37.34 -4.91
C TYR A 257 -28.58 37.55 -3.38
N ARG A 258 -27.53 36.99 -2.81
CA ARG A 258 -27.13 37.21 -1.40
C ARG A 258 -26.54 38.59 -1.14
N VAL A 259 -25.76 39.13 -2.07
CA VAL A 259 -25.16 40.47 -1.95
C VAL A 259 -26.25 41.54 -2.06
N PHE A 260 -27.18 41.44 -2.99
CA PHE A 260 -28.30 42.40 -3.15
C PHE A 260 -29.31 42.36 -2.01
N ARG A 261 -29.42 41.28 -1.26
CA ARG A 261 -30.34 41.17 -0.11
C ARG A 261 -29.74 41.76 1.17
N ALA A 262 -28.43 41.95 1.23
CA ALA A 262 -27.71 42.53 2.40
C ALA A 262 -27.68 44.07 2.39
N GLU A 263 -27.99 44.72 1.25
CA GLU A 263 -28.02 46.21 1.15
C GLU A 263 -29.43 46.80 1.36
N HIS A 264 -30.44 46.00 1.63
CA HIS A 264 -31.82 46.47 1.88
C HIS A 264 -32.42 46.02 3.22
N MET A 265 -31.57 45.83 4.26
CA MET A 265 -32.02 45.71 5.65
C MET A 265 -31.36 46.73 6.56
#